data_b7319a414dd83998862191e9f75c4573
#
_entry.id   b7319a414dd83998862191e9f75c4573
#
_cell.length_a   1.000
_cell.length_b   1.000
_cell.length_c   1.000
_cell.angle_alpha   90.00
_cell.angle_beta   90.00
_cell.angle_gamma   90.00
#
_symmetry.space_group_name_H-M   'P 1'
#
loop_
_entity.id
_entity.type
_entity.pdbx_description
1 polymer ?
#
loop_
_entity_poly.entity_id
_entity_poly.type
_entity_poly.pdbx_seq_one_letter_code
_entity_poly.pdbx_strand_id
1 'polypeptide(L)'
;LARPQFGSKLETVKRKGVEVIIALDISNSMLAQDVQPSRLEKAKRLISRLVDELDNDKVGMIVFAGDAFTQLPITSDYISAKMFLESISPSLISKQGTAIGEAINLAARSFTPQEGVGRAIIVITDGENHEGGAVEAAKAAAEKGIQVSVLGVGMPDGAPIPVEGTND
;
A
#
# COMPACT_ATOMS: atom_id res chain seq x y z
N LEU A 1 15.67 -9.92 3.98
CA LEU A 1 14.51 -9.16 4.39
C LEU A 1 14.14 -8.15 3.32
N ALA A 2 12.86 -8.09 3.02
CA ALA A 2 12.37 -7.21 1.96
C ALA A 2 12.61 -5.74 2.28
N ARG A 3 12.51 -5.38 3.54
CA ARG A 3 12.53 -4.00 3.96
C ARG A 3 13.86 -3.28 3.65
N PRO A 4 15.04 -3.84 3.97
CA PRO A 4 16.30 -3.18 3.61
C PRO A 4 16.47 -3.02 2.11
N GLN A 5 16.06 -4.00 1.33
CA GLN A 5 16.16 -3.91 -0.13
C GLN A 5 15.24 -2.83 -0.67
N PHE A 6 14.03 -2.74 -0.12
CA PHE A 6 13.09 -1.72 -0.53
C PHE A 6 13.63 -0.33 -0.24
N GLY A 7 14.18 -0.13 0.95
CA GLY A 7 14.78 1.15 1.32
C GLY A 7 15.92 1.56 0.40
N SER A 8 16.79 0.60 0.05
CA SER A 8 17.89 0.89 -0.86
C SER A 8 17.40 1.32 -2.22
N LYS A 9 16.38 0.66 -2.74
CA LYS A 9 15.82 1.03 -4.04
C LYS A 9 15.21 2.42 -4.01
N LEU A 10 14.50 2.76 -2.94
CA LEU A 10 13.94 4.08 -2.80
C LEU A 10 15.03 5.14 -2.81
N GLU A 11 16.13 4.89 -2.08
CA GLU A 11 17.23 5.82 -2.07
C GLU A 11 17.87 6.00 -3.43
N THR A 12 18.02 4.92 -4.16
CA THR A 12 18.63 4.98 -5.48
C THR A 12 17.85 5.89 -6.42
N VAL A 13 16.52 5.87 -6.36
CA VAL A 13 15.70 6.66 -7.27
C VAL A 13 15.28 8.01 -6.71
N LYS A 14 15.60 8.31 -5.47
CA LYS A 14 15.15 9.54 -4.81
C LYS A 14 15.62 10.80 -5.49
N ARG A 15 16.72 10.77 -6.20
CA ARG A 15 17.21 11.95 -6.90
C ARG A 15 16.21 12.49 -7.92
N LYS A 16 15.41 11.59 -8.49
CA LYS A 16 14.39 11.94 -9.48
C LYS A 16 13.00 11.97 -8.89
N GLY A 17 12.90 11.66 -7.59
CA GLY A 17 11.62 11.55 -6.92
C GLY A 17 11.03 10.16 -7.10
N VAL A 18 10.13 9.80 -6.20
CA VAL A 18 9.43 8.52 -6.21
C VAL A 18 7.94 8.79 -6.04
N GLU A 19 7.12 8.03 -6.73
CA GLU A 19 5.69 8.02 -6.49
C GLU A 19 5.35 6.73 -5.76
N VAL A 20 4.76 6.85 -4.58
CA VAL A 20 4.39 5.71 -3.74
C VAL A 20 2.89 5.71 -3.58
N ILE A 21 2.26 4.58 -3.89
CA ILE A 21 0.82 4.41 -3.62
C ILE A 21 0.68 3.35 -2.57
N ILE A 22 -0.03 3.70 -1.50
CA ILE A 22 -0.28 2.78 -0.39
C ILE A 22 -1.69 2.27 -0.52
N ALA A 23 -1.83 0.95 -0.60
CA ALA A 23 -3.14 0.29 -0.67
C ALA A 23 -3.41 -0.35 0.68
N LEU A 24 -4.41 0.15 1.38
CA LEU A 24 -4.71 -0.25 2.75
C LEU A 24 -5.99 -1.08 2.79
N ASP A 25 -5.86 -2.27 3.35
CA ASP A 25 -6.99 -3.17 3.59
C ASP A 25 -7.85 -2.60 4.71
N ILE A 26 -9.12 -2.34 4.42
CA ILE A 26 -10.06 -1.85 5.41
C ILE A 26 -11.22 -2.82 5.61
N SER A 27 -11.02 -4.10 5.30
CA SER A 27 -12.01 -5.13 5.59
C SER A 27 -12.22 -5.24 7.10
N ASN A 28 -13.35 -5.85 7.49
CA ASN A 28 -13.69 -5.94 8.91
C ASN A 28 -12.66 -6.70 9.74
N SER A 29 -11.93 -7.65 9.13
CA SER A 29 -10.89 -8.36 9.85
C SER A 29 -9.78 -7.44 10.36
N MET A 30 -9.63 -6.26 9.74
CA MET A 30 -8.63 -5.28 10.17
C MET A 30 -9.00 -4.59 11.48
N LEU A 31 -10.22 -4.82 11.98
CA LEU A 31 -10.62 -4.29 13.27
C LEU A 31 -10.16 -5.18 14.42
N ALA A 32 -9.57 -6.34 14.13
CA ALA A 32 -9.08 -7.23 15.17
C ALA A 32 -8.02 -6.55 16.04
N GLN A 33 -8.03 -6.89 17.32
CA GLN A 33 -7.16 -6.26 18.31
C GLN A 33 -6.07 -7.20 18.80
N ASP A 34 -5.71 -8.21 18.01
CA ASP A 34 -4.58 -9.06 18.33
C ASP A 34 -3.25 -8.29 18.31
N VAL A 35 -3.25 -7.13 17.61
CA VAL A 35 -2.21 -6.12 17.75
C VAL A 35 -2.90 -4.84 18.21
N GLN A 36 -2.33 -4.17 19.18
CA GLN A 36 -2.96 -3.00 19.79
C GLN A 36 -2.63 -1.74 19.01
N PRO A 37 -3.58 -0.82 18.90
CA PRO A 37 -4.98 -0.87 19.35
C PRO A 37 -5.89 -1.69 18.44
N SER A 38 -5.52 -1.90 17.19
CA SER A 38 -6.16 -2.79 16.24
C SER A 38 -5.24 -2.93 15.04
N ARG A 39 -5.52 -3.91 14.19
CA ARG A 39 -4.73 -4.08 12.96
C ARG A 39 -4.78 -2.82 12.11
N LEU A 40 -5.98 -2.24 11.96
CA LEU A 40 -6.16 -1.04 11.17
C LEU A 40 -5.39 0.15 11.75
N GLU A 41 -5.49 0.38 13.05
CA GLU A 41 -4.79 1.50 13.67
C GLU A 41 -3.28 1.32 13.60
N LYS A 42 -2.80 0.10 13.77
CA LYS A 42 -1.39 -0.16 13.63
C LYS A 42 -0.91 0.11 12.20
N ALA A 43 -1.72 -0.28 11.22
CA ALA A 43 -1.41 -0.02 9.81
C ALA A 43 -1.35 1.49 9.54
N LYS A 44 -2.29 2.25 10.09
CA LYS A 44 -2.29 3.71 9.92
C LYS A 44 -1.02 4.33 10.51
N ARG A 45 -0.58 3.85 11.65
CA ARG A 45 0.66 4.36 12.27
C ARG A 45 1.86 4.06 11.39
N LEU A 46 1.89 2.86 10.82
CA LEU A 46 2.98 2.49 9.91
C LEU A 46 2.99 3.41 8.69
N ILE A 47 1.82 3.67 8.11
CA ILE A 47 1.71 4.55 6.95
C ILE A 47 2.16 5.97 7.32
N SER A 48 1.76 6.45 8.49
CA SER A 48 2.17 7.79 8.94
C SER A 48 3.69 7.90 9.03
N ARG A 49 4.35 6.86 9.52
CA ARG A 49 5.81 6.85 9.58
C ARG A 49 6.43 6.84 8.19
N LEU A 50 5.84 6.09 7.26
CA LEU A 50 6.34 6.07 5.90
C LEU A 50 6.24 7.45 5.27
N VAL A 51 5.12 8.15 5.50
CA VAL A 51 4.95 9.51 4.98
C VAL A 51 5.98 10.44 5.57
N ASP A 52 6.30 10.28 6.85
CA ASP A 52 7.31 11.12 7.51
C ASP A 52 8.68 10.95 6.90
N GLU A 53 8.97 9.80 6.29
CA GLU A 53 10.27 9.55 5.69
C GLU A 53 10.38 10.01 4.25
N LEU A 54 9.27 10.45 3.66
CA LEU A 54 9.29 10.93 2.29
C LEU A 54 9.91 12.32 2.21
N ASP A 55 10.67 12.53 1.14
CA ASP A 55 11.34 13.80 0.91
C ASP A 55 11.43 13.99 -0.60
N ASN A 56 10.75 14.98 -1.13
CA ASN A 56 10.70 15.21 -2.58
C ASN A 56 9.98 14.08 -3.33
N ASP A 57 9.19 13.30 -2.62
CA ASP A 57 8.44 12.19 -3.19
C ASP A 57 6.96 12.52 -3.16
N LYS A 58 6.16 11.71 -3.87
CA LYS A 58 4.72 11.88 -3.87
C LYS A 58 4.05 10.63 -3.34
N VAL A 59 2.91 10.80 -2.71
CA VAL A 59 2.19 9.70 -2.10
C VAL A 59 0.72 9.74 -2.52
N GLY A 60 0.17 8.57 -2.77
CA GLY A 60 -1.26 8.38 -2.96
C GLY A 60 -1.74 7.26 -2.07
N MET A 61 -3.04 7.19 -1.86
CA MET A 61 -3.63 6.15 -1.02
C MET A 61 -4.86 5.56 -1.68
N ILE A 62 -4.95 4.25 -1.58
CA ILE A 62 -6.08 3.47 -2.02
C ILE A 62 -6.56 2.68 -0.82
N VAL A 63 -7.87 2.56 -0.65
CA VAL A 63 -8.45 1.68 0.35
C VAL A 63 -9.16 0.55 -0.37
N PHE A 64 -9.15 -0.64 0.23
CA PHE A 64 -9.83 -1.76 -0.38
C PHE A 64 -10.41 -2.72 0.66
N ALA A 65 -11.46 -3.37 0.27
CA ALA A 65 -12.05 -4.51 0.95
C ALA A 65 -12.55 -5.41 -0.18
N GLY A 66 -13.83 -5.56 -0.40
CA GLY A 66 -14.34 -6.28 -1.57
C GLY A 66 -14.20 -5.51 -2.87
N ASP A 67 -14.01 -4.21 -2.79
CA ASP A 67 -13.73 -3.32 -3.91
C ASP A 67 -12.53 -2.46 -3.55
N ALA A 68 -12.01 -1.70 -4.52
CA ALA A 68 -10.89 -0.81 -4.29
C ALA A 68 -11.24 0.59 -4.77
N PHE A 69 -10.89 1.61 -3.96
CA PHE A 69 -11.19 3.00 -4.28
C PHE A 69 -10.00 3.89 -3.94
N THR A 70 -9.87 4.97 -4.69
CA THR A 70 -8.85 5.98 -4.42
C THR A 70 -9.29 6.85 -3.25
N GLN A 71 -8.50 6.82 -2.18
CA GLN A 71 -8.73 7.69 -1.02
C GLN A 71 -8.00 9.02 -1.20
N LEU A 72 -6.82 8.99 -1.80
CA LEU A 72 -6.03 10.18 -2.03
C LEU A 72 -5.25 10.02 -3.32
N PRO A 73 -5.49 10.89 -4.32
CA PRO A 73 -4.65 10.88 -5.52
C PRO A 73 -3.22 11.28 -5.19
N ILE A 74 -2.29 10.91 -6.06
CA ILE A 74 -0.88 11.21 -5.82
C ILE A 74 -0.67 12.71 -5.62
N THR A 75 0.01 13.05 -4.53
CA THR A 75 0.25 14.43 -4.14
C THR A 75 1.56 14.54 -3.37
N SER A 76 2.13 15.74 -3.37
CA SER A 76 3.27 16.04 -2.50
C SER A 76 2.84 16.72 -1.20
N ASP A 77 1.55 16.86 -0.98
CA ASP A 77 1.02 17.49 0.23
C ASP A 77 0.89 16.44 1.33
N TYR A 78 1.94 16.29 2.12
CA TYR A 78 1.98 15.27 3.17
C TYR A 78 1.04 15.57 4.32
N ILE A 79 0.72 16.82 4.55
CA ILE A 79 -0.23 17.19 5.60
C ILE A 79 -1.61 16.66 5.22
N SER A 80 -2.03 16.90 3.99
CA SER A 80 -3.28 16.35 3.50
C SER A 80 -3.27 14.84 3.52
N ALA A 81 -2.14 14.22 3.16
CA ALA A 81 -2.04 12.76 3.18
C ALA A 81 -2.33 12.21 4.57
N LYS A 82 -1.77 12.83 5.60
CA LYS A 82 -2.02 12.39 6.98
C LYS A 82 -3.46 12.63 7.40
N MET A 83 -4.07 13.73 6.95
CA MET A 83 -5.48 13.99 7.25
C MET A 83 -6.39 12.93 6.63
N PHE A 84 -6.16 12.61 5.37
CA PHE A 84 -6.95 11.57 4.71
C PHE A 84 -6.73 10.20 5.35
N LEU A 85 -5.51 9.93 5.79
CA LEU A 85 -5.21 8.68 6.49
C LEU A 85 -6.04 8.56 7.76
N GLU A 86 -6.13 9.64 8.55
CA GLU A 86 -6.90 9.60 9.79
C GLU A 86 -8.39 9.39 9.56
N SER A 87 -8.90 9.82 8.42
CA SER A 87 -10.32 9.69 8.11
C SER A 87 -10.71 8.29 7.62
N ILE A 88 -9.74 7.41 7.39
CA ILE A 88 -10.03 6.07 6.90
C ILE A 88 -10.73 5.22 7.95
N SER A 89 -11.83 4.60 7.56
CA SER A 89 -12.55 3.67 8.41
C SER A 89 -13.13 2.55 7.54
N PRO A 90 -13.46 1.39 8.12
CA PRO A 90 -14.04 0.29 7.35
C PRO A 90 -15.34 0.65 6.68
N SER A 91 -16.06 1.65 7.19
CA SER A 91 -17.35 2.05 6.62
C SER A 91 -17.23 2.67 5.23
N LEU A 92 -16.02 3.00 4.79
CA LEU A 92 -15.83 3.56 3.46
C LEU A 92 -16.19 2.58 2.34
N ILE A 93 -16.13 1.29 2.61
CA ILE A 93 -16.46 0.25 1.62
C ILE A 93 -17.44 -0.70 2.27
N SER A 94 -18.64 -0.83 1.65
CA SER A 94 -19.65 -1.72 2.19
C SER A 94 -19.45 -3.17 1.76
N LYS A 95 -18.83 -3.39 0.60
CA LYS A 95 -18.63 -4.74 0.10
C LYS A 95 -17.46 -5.38 0.82
N GLN A 96 -17.74 -6.47 1.55
CA GLN A 96 -16.70 -7.17 2.29
C GLN A 96 -15.89 -8.08 1.36
N GLY A 97 -14.64 -8.29 1.73
CA GLY A 97 -13.70 -9.10 0.98
C GLY A 97 -12.32 -8.48 1.06
N THR A 98 -11.38 -9.08 0.34
CA THR A 98 -10.00 -8.59 0.33
C THR A 98 -9.50 -8.68 -1.12
N ALA A 99 -9.89 -7.71 -1.91
CA ALA A 99 -9.63 -7.67 -3.35
C ALA A 99 -8.25 -7.04 -3.62
N ILE A 100 -7.20 -7.74 -3.23
CA ILE A 100 -5.83 -7.23 -3.37
C ILE A 100 -5.48 -7.00 -4.84
N GLY A 101 -5.88 -7.91 -5.72
CA GLY A 101 -5.59 -7.76 -7.15
C GLY A 101 -6.18 -6.50 -7.72
N GLU A 102 -7.44 -6.20 -7.37
CA GLU A 102 -8.08 -4.96 -7.83
C GLU A 102 -7.36 -3.73 -7.28
N ALA A 103 -6.93 -3.80 -6.03
CA ALA A 103 -6.21 -2.67 -5.42
C ALA A 103 -4.89 -2.42 -6.15
N ILE A 104 -4.14 -3.48 -6.46
CA ILE A 104 -2.89 -3.33 -7.19
C ILE A 104 -3.14 -2.77 -8.58
N ASN A 105 -4.16 -3.26 -9.28
CA ASN A 105 -4.49 -2.77 -10.62
C ASN A 105 -4.89 -1.30 -10.58
N LEU A 106 -5.70 -0.90 -9.60
CA LEU A 106 -6.09 0.50 -9.46
C LEU A 106 -4.87 1.37 -9.18
N ALA A 107 -4.00 0.91 -8.28
CA ALA A 107 -2.77 1.65 -7.97
C ALA A 107 -1.90 1.81 -9.20
N ALA A 108 -1.74 0.74 -9.99
CA ALA A 108 -0.91 0.80 -11.17
C ALA A 108 -1.41 1.82 -12.19
N ARG A 109 -2.73 2.05 -12.22
CA ARG A 109 -3.33 3.03 -13.12
C ARG A 109 -3.32 4.45 -12.55
N SER A 110 -2.93 4.61 -11.30
CA SER A 110 -3.05 5.89 -10.60
C SER A 110 -1.77 6.70 -10.56
N PHE A 111 -0.68 6.16 -11.08
CA PHE A 111 0.58 6.90 -11.15
C PHE A 111 0.49 7.99 -12.22
N THR A 112 1.30 9.03 -12.04
CA THR A 112 1.33 10.10 -13.03
C THR A 112 2.07 9.61 -14.28
N PRO A 113 1.86 10.25 -15.43
CA PRO A 113 2.58 9.89 -16.65
C PRO A 113 4.02 10.39 -16.68
N GLN A 114 4.49 11.01 -15.62
CA GLN A 114 5.84 11.57 -15.59
C GLN A 114 6.89 10.48 -15.74
N GLU A 115 7.86 10.72 -16.64
CA GLU A 115 8.92 9.76 -16.89
C GLU A 115 10.10 10.00 -15.95
N GLY A 116 10.86 8.94 -15.72
CA GLY A 116 12.07 9.05 -14.92
C GLY A 116 11.87 9.01 -13.43
N VAL A 117 10.64 8.80 -12.96
CA VAL A 117 10.35 8.67 -11.52
C VAL A 117 10.21 7.20 -11.16
N GLY A 118 10.65 6.85 -9.96
CA GLY A 118 10.42 5.52 -9.43
C GLY A 118 8.95 5.38 -9.03
N ARG A 119 8.43 4.16 -9.11
CA ARG A 119 7.04 3.88 -8.74
C ARG A 119 6.99 2.66 -7.86
N ALA A 120 6.27 2.77 -6.76
CA ALA A 120 6.12 1.67 -5.82
C ALA A 120 4.70 1.60 -5.30
N ILE A 121 4.22 0.38 -5.11
CA ILE A 121 2.93 0.11 -4.47
C ILE A 121 3.23 -0.66 -3.20
N ILE A 122 2.68 -0.19 -2.09
CA ILE A 122 2.80 -0.88 -0.81
C ILE A 122 1.40 -1.30 -0.39
N VAL A 123 1.17 -2.61 -0.34
CA VAL A 123 -0.11 -3.15 0.08
C VAL A 123 0.00 -3.52 1.55
N ILE A 124 -0.93 -3.03 2.36
CA ILE A 124 -0.97 -3.36 3.78
C ILE A 124 -2.29 -4.07 4.06
N THR A 125 -2.20 -5.31 4.50
CA THR A 125 -3.35 -6.17 4.68
C THR A 125 -3.05 -7.16 5.81
N ASP A 126 -4.09 -7.81 6.32
CA ASP A 126 -3.89 -8.91 7.26
C ASP A 126 -3.75 -10.25 6.53
N GLY A 127 -3.95 -10.26 5.23
CA GLY A 127 -3.78 -11.46 4.42
C GLY A 127 -4.88 -12.49 4.56
N GLU A 128 -5.93 -12.20 5.34
CA GLU A 128 -7.00 -13.17 5.54
C GLU A 128 -8.00 -13.11 4.40
N ASN A 129 -8.39 -14.27 3.91
CA ASN A 129 -9.46 -14.42 2.93
C ASN A 129 -9.29 -13.55 1.69
N HIS A 130 -8.04 -13.35 1.25
CA HIS A 130 -7.82 -12.54 0.06
C HIS A 130 -8.35 -13.26 -1.18
N GLU A 131 -8.88 -12.47 -2.09
CA GLU A 131 -9.40 -13.00 -3.35
C GLU A 131 -8.26 -13.20 -4.33
N GLY A 132 -8.53 -13.96 -5.38
CA GLY A 132 -7.51 -14.22 -6.39
C GLY A 132 -7.13 -13.00 -7.18
N GLY A 133 -6.12 -13.14 -8.02
CA GLY A 133 -5.67 -12.08 -8.91
C GLY A 133 -4.52 -11.26 -8.38
N ALA A 134 -4.11 -11.46 -7.13
CA ALA A 134 -3.02 -10.67 -6.55
C ALA A 134 -1.70 -10.93 -7.28
N VAL A 135 -1.40 -12.18 -7.54
CA VAL A 135 -0.14 -12.54 -8.21
C VAL A 135 -0.09 -11.96 -9.62
N GLU A 136 -1.18 -12.12 -10.36
CA GLU A 136 -1.25 -11.61 -11.72
C GLU A 136 -1.13 -10.09 -11.76
N ALA A 137 -1.80 -9.41 -10.81
CA ALA A 137 -1.72 -7.96 -10.75
C ALA A 137 -0.32 -7.48 -10.41
N ALA A 138 0.35 -8.16 -9.47
CA ALA A 138 1.71 -7.80 -9.09
C ALA A 138 2.67 -8.02 -10.26
N LYS A 139 2.51 -9.10 -11.00
CA LYS A 139 3.35 -9.37 -12.17
C LYS A 139 3.14 -8.31 -13.25
N ALA A 140 1.89 -7.95 -13.50
CA ALA A 140 1.59 -6.93 -14.50
C ALA A 140 2.19 -5.58 -14.11
N ALA A 141 2.13 -5.23 -12.83
CA ALA A 141 2.73 -4.00 -12.34
C ALA A 141 4.26 -4.03 -12.50
N ALA A 142 4.88 -5.17 -12.16
CA ALA A 142 6.32 -5.31 -12.28
C ALA A 142 6.79 -5.15 -13.73
N GLU A 143 6.00 -5.63 -14.68
CA GLU A 143 6.32 -5.48 -16.10
C GLU A 143 6.32 -4.01 -16.52
N LYS A 144 5.60 -3.17 -15.81
CA LYS A 144 5.56 -1.73 -16.06
C LYS A 144 6.62 -0.98 -15.27
N GLY A 145 7.50 -1.69 -14.58
CA GLY A 145 8.55 -1.07 -13.78
C GLY A 145 8.09 -0.61 -12.41
N ILE A 146 6.94 -1.09 -11.94
CA ILE A 146 6.40 -0.73 -10.64
C ILE A 146 6.78 -1.80 -9.63
N GLN A 147 7.39 -1.38 -8.53
CA GLN A 147 7.75 -2.30 -7.46
C GLN A 147 6.53 -2.50 -6.56
N VAL A 148 6.18 -3.75 -6.29
CA VAL A 148 5.04 -4.08 -5.43
C VAL A 148 5.55 -4.78 -4.18
N SER A 149 5.15 -4.28 -3.02
CA SER A 149 5.47 -4.91 -1.74
C SER A 149 4.17 -5.13 -0.97
N VAL A 150 4.06 -6.27 -0.30
CA VAL A 150 2.88 -6.59 0.50
C VAL A 150 3.33 -6.79 1.94
N LEU A 151 2.76 -6.01 2.84
CA LEU A 151 3.08 -6.08 4.26
C LEU A 151 1.88 -6.61 5.03
N GLY A 152 2.13 -7.59 5.90
CA GLY A 152 1.06 -8.17 6.71
C GLY A 152 1.02 -7.55 8.09
N VAL A 153 -0.17 -7.15 8.53
CA VAL A 153 -0.39 -6.77 9.92
C VAL A 153 -1.12 -7.91 10.61
N GLY A 154 -0.86 -8.07 11.92
CA GLY A 154 -1.41 -9.22 12.64
C GLY A 154 -0.63 -10.50 12.41
N MET A 155 0.42 -10.47 11.59
CA MET A 155 1.31 -11.59 11.37
C MET A 155 2.46 -11.52 12.35
N PRO A 156 3.01 -12.67 12.76
CA PRO A 156 4.19 -12.64 13.64
C PRO A 156 5.30 -11.79 13.02
N ASP A 157 5.86 -10.91 13.84
CA ASP A 157 7.00 -10.07 13.45
C ASP A 157 6.73 -9.17 12.26
N GLY A 158 5.45 -8.94 11.93
CA GLY A 158 5.12 -8.11 10.78
C GLY A 158 5.68 -8.65 9.48
N ALA A 159 5.77 -9.97 9.35
CA ALA A 159 6.36 -10.60 8.18
C ALA A 159 5.62 -10.22 6.90
N PRO A 160 6.35 -10.04 5.78
CA PRO A 160 5.69 -9.81 4.51
C PRO A 160 4.84 -10.99 4.10
N ILE A 161 3.73 -10.70 3.43
CA ILE A 161 2.89 -11.74 2.88
C ILE A 161 3.50 -12.18 1.56
N PRO A 162 3.76 -13.48 1.36
CA PRO A 162 4.35 -13.92 0.10
C PRO A 162 3.39 -13.68 -1.06
N VAL A 163 3.84 -12.94 -2.04
CA VAL A 163 3.13 -12.75 -3.29
C VAL A 163 4.12 -13.00 -4.40
N GLU A 164 3.88 -14.03 -5.18
CA GLU A 164 4.80 -14.39 -6.25
C GLU A 164 4.92 -13.26 -7.24
N GLY A 165 6.14 -12.97 -7.65
CA GLY A 165 6.37 -11.88 -8.58
C GLY A 165 6.77 -10.58 -7.92
N THR A 166 6.73 -10.51 -6.58
CA THR A 166 7.26 -9.34 -5.86
C THR A 166 8.73 -9.56 -5.55
N ASN A 167 9.45 -8.48 -5.38
CA ASN A 167 10.85 -8.53 -4.99
C ASN A 167 10.96 -8.20 -3.51
N ASP A 168 11.32 -9.17 -2.76
CA ASP A 168 11.47 -8.97 -1.33
C ASP A 168 12.90 -8.95 -0.89
#